data_c455b56e7d7be3672553bd15bea8a08a
#
_entry.id   c455b56e7d7be3672553bd15bea8a08a
#
_cell.length_a   1.000
_cell.length_b   1.000
_cell.length_c   1.000
_cell.angle_alpha   90.00
_cell.angle_beta   90.00
_cell.angle_gamma   90.00
#
_symmetry.space_group_name_H-M   'P 1'
#
loop_
_entity.id
_entity.type
_entity.pdbx_description
1 polymer ?
#
loop_
_entity_poly.entity_id
_entity_poly.type
_entity_poly.pdbx_seq_one_letter_code
_entity_poly.pdbx_strand_id
1 'polypeptide(L)'
;MQEMVDNQSAVSSKRFGTMVDLATGEDFLIAVDKEDKGVSVIIFIYENDVAGCNTCYQCLKLIAKEYPHVKFCRIRASVVPLSKQFKDSGVPAIQGWRGGELLASLVRITDNLGEDFFMSDLEGYLIESGLLTDKNLVPTVIRGPANHAGENDEDSE
;
A
#
# COMPACT_ATOMS: atom_id res chain seq x y z
N MET A 1 32.18 2.17 -2.05
CA MET A 1 32.04 1.81 -3.28
C MET A 1 30.82 1.08 -3.50
N GLN A 2 30.80 -0.01 -3.20
CA GLN A 2 29.72 -0.68 -3.37
C GLN A 2 28.60 -0.17 -2.68
N GLU A 3 28.75 0.53 -1.62
CA GLU A 3 27.70 0.97 -0.89
C GLU A 3 26.65 1.73 -1.55
N MET A 4 27.02 2.68 -2.37
CA MET A 4 26.08 3.46 -3.03
C MET A 4 25.29 2.66 -3.97
N VAL A 5 25.95 1.89 -4.73
CA VAL A 5 25.29 1.07 -5.69
C VAL A 5 24.44 0.07 -4.98
N ASP A 6 24.94 -0.47 -3.89
CA ASP A 6 24.20 -1.42 -3.16
C ASP A 6 22.93 -0.85 -2.56
N ASN A 7 22.95 0.38 -2.13
CA ASN A 7 21.79 0.98 -1.58
C ASN A 7 20.70 1.13 -2.58
N GLN A 8 21.01 1.55 -3.79
CA GLN A 8 20.02 1.67 -4.80
C GLN A 8 19.49 0.30 -5.13
N SER A 9 20.35 -0.67 -5.19
CA SER A 9 19.92 -1.98 -5.51
C SER A 9 19.07 -2.55 -4.40
N ALA A 10 19.39 -2.23 -3.17
CA ALA A 10 18.66 -2.75 -2.06
C ALA A 10 17.22 -2.33 -2.09
N VAL A 11 16.94 -1.07 -2.43
CA VAL A 11 15.58 -0.61 -2.50
C VAL A 11 14.83 -1.35 -3.59
N SER A 12 15.39 -1.44 -4.77
CA SER A 12 14.69 -2.08 -5.84
C SER A 12 14.71 -3.60 -5.76
N SER A 13 15.63 -4.16 -5.01
CA SER A 13 15.68 -5.62 -4.93
C SER A 13 14.90 -6.21 -3.78
N LYS A 14 14.43 -5.38 -2.84
CA LYS A 14 13.65 -5.92 -1.75
C LYS A 14 12.34 -6.40 -2.29
N ARG A 15 11.93 -7.58 -1.84
CA ARG A 15 10.69 -8.16 -2.28
C ARG A 15 9.93 -8.67 -1.07
N PHE A 16 8.66 -8.34 -1.05
CA PHE A 16 7.81 -8.73 0.06
C PHE A 16 6.76 -9.75 -0.38
N GLY A 17 5.78 -9.32 -1.13
CA GLY A 17 4.81 -10.25 -1.72
C GLY A 17 3.76 -10.82 -0.80
N THR A 18 3.86 -10.57 0.50
CA THR A 18 2.89 -11.10 1.46
C THR A 18 2.51 -10.03 2.46
N MET A 19 1.42 -10.28 3.19
CA MET A 19 1.01 -9.38 4.27
C MET A 19 1.75 -9.77 5.53
N VAL A 20 2.26 -8.77 6.24
CA VAL A 20 2.97 -8.98 7.50
C VAL A 20 2.04 -8.59 8.64
N ASP A 21 1.88 -9.48 9.62
CA ASP A 21 1.03 -9.18 10.76
C ASP A 21 1.85 -8.43 11.80
N LEU A 22 1.35 -7.29 12.23
CA LEU A 22 2.00 -6.52 13.29
C LEU A 22 1.20 -6.75 14.56
N ALA A 23 1.88 -7.16 15.61
CA ALA A 23 1.18 -7.55 16.84
C ALA A 23 1.05 -6.42 17.85
N THR A 24 1.92 -5.42 17.79
CA THR A 24 1.96 -4.36 18.80
C THR A 24 2.14 -3.01 18.17
N GLY A 25 1.88 -1.96 18.96
CA GLY A 25 2.14 -0.61 18.49
C GLY A 25 3.62 -0.37 18.19
N GLU A 26 4.50 -1.07 18.90
CA GLU A 26 5.92 -0.94 18.65
C GLU A 26 6.25 -1.55 17.30
N ASP A 27 5.65 -2.68 16.95
CA ASP A 27 5.86 -3.29 15.64
C ASP A 27 5.43 -2.31 14.53
N PHE A 28 4.37 -1.55 14.77
CA PHE A 28 3.90 -0.57 13.83
C PHE A 28 4.96 0.53 13.63
N LEU A 29 5.51 1.04 14.72
CA LEU A 29 6.53 2.07 14.63
C LEU A 29 7.78 1.57 13.91
N ILE A 30 8.18 0.34 14.20
CA ILE A 30 9.33 -0.25 13.54
C ILE A 30 9.06 -0.38 12.04
N ALA A 31 7.86 -0.81 11.68
CA ALA A 31 7.54 -1.00 10.27
C ALA A 31 7.63 0.32 9.50
N VAL A 32 7.18 1.43 10.08
CA VAL A 32 7.19 2.69 9.37
C VAL A 32 8.52 3.43 9.48
N ASP A 33 9.24 3.28 10.59
CA ASP A 33 10.47 4.03 10.79
C ASP A 33 11.74 3.33 10.37
N LYS A 34 11.76 2.02 10.43
CA LYS A 34 13.00 1.28 10.18
C LYS A 34 13.11 0.71 8.79
N GLU A 35 12.07 0.84 7.98
CA GLU A 35 12.15 0.36 6.64
C GLU A 35 13.02 1.31 5.80
N ASP A 36 13.60 0.82 4.71
CA ASP A 36 14.43 1.64 3.84
C ASP A 36 13.59 2.81 3.32
N LYS A 37 14.21 3.97 3.21
CA LYS A 37 13.49 5.18 2.88
C LYS A 37 12.79 5.17 1.53
N GLY A 38 13.26 4.38 0.61
CA GLY A 38 12.63 4.31 -0.70
C GLY A 38 11.49 3.32 -0.79
N VAL A 39 11.22 2.58 0.28
CA VAL A 39 10.19 1.55 0.26
C VAL A 39 8.89 2.13 0.79
N SER A 40 7.81 1.95 0.03
CA SER A 40 6.48 2.33 0.49
C SER A 40 5.96 1.24 1.41
N VAL A 41 5.39 1.65 2.53
CA VAL A 41 4.81 0.74 3.52
C VAL A 41 3.33 1.04 3.60
N ILE A 42 2.51 0.03 3.33
CA ILE A 42 1.05 0.15 3.38
C ILE A 42 0.60 -0.58 4.64
N ILE A 43 -0.10 0.11 5.51
CA ILE A 43 -0.58 -0.47 6.76
C ILE A 43 -2.10 -0.54 6.73
N PHE A 44 -2.63 -1.74 6.81
CA PHE A 44 -4.06 -1.98 6.88
C PHE A 44 -4.46 -2.06 8.35
N ILE A 45 -5.34 -1.17 8.77
CA ILE A 45 -5.82 -1.14 10.16
C ILE A 45 -7.22 -1.69 10.16
N TYR A 46 -7.43 -2.76 10.91
CA TYR A 46 -8.68 -3.49 10.91
C TYR A 46 -9.13 -3.82 12.31
N GLU A 47 -10.33 -4.33 12.44
CA GLU A 47 -10.79 -4.91 13.68
C GLU A 47 -11.65 -6.11 13.34
N ASN A 48 -11.69 -7.08 14.23
CA ASN A 48 -12.51 -8.26 14.00
C ASN A 48 -13.96 -7.80 14.07
N ASP A 49 -14.83 -8.46 13.37
CA ASP A 49 -16.26 -8.18 13.39
C ASP A 49 -16.68 -6.84 12.81
N VAL A 50 -15.80 -6.15 12.08
CA VAL A 50 -16.19 -4.92 11.40
C VAL A 50 -16.39 -5.27 9.92
N ALA A 51 -17.54 -4.88 9.39
CA ALA A 51 -17.91 -5.19 8.02
C ALA A 51 -16.89 -4.63 7.04
N GLY A 52 -16.54 -5.41 6.06
CA GLY A 52 -15.59 -5.01 5.02
C GLY A 52 -14.14 -5.30 5.35
N CYS A 53 -13.82 -5.55 6.61
CA CYS A 53 -12.42 -5.79 6.97
C CYS A 53 -11.89 -7.09 6.36
N ASN A 54 -12.68 -8.13 6.35
CA ASN A 54 -12.22 -9.38 5.78
C ASN A 54 -12.09 -9.28 4.26
N THR A 55 -13.04 -8.59 3.61
CA THR A 55 -12.97 -8.37 2.17
C THR A 55 -11.70 -7.59 1.83
N CYS A 56 -11.41 -6.55 2.61
CA CYS A 56 -10.24 -5.73 2.40
C CYS A 56 -8.97 -6.56 2.55
N TYR A 57 -8.91 -7.40 3.57
CA TYR A 57 -7.74 -8.24 3.80
C TYR A 57 -7.50 -9.20 2.64
N GLN A 58 -8.57 -9.85 2.16
CA GLN A 58 -8.41 -10.79 1.05
C GLN A 58 -7.93 -10.08 -0.21
N CYS A 59 -8.46 -8.88 -0.47
CA CYS A 59 -8.02 -8.11 -1.62
C CYS A 59 -6.57 -7.65 -1.47
N LEU A 60 -6.19 -7.20 -0.28
CA LEU A 60 -4.82 -6.73 -0.06
C LEU A 60 -3.82 -7.87 -0.20
N LYS A 61 -4.18 -9.07 0.19
CA LYS A 61 -3.27 -10.20 0.01
C LYS A 61 -2.96 -10.43 -1.47
N LEU A 62 -3.96 -10.24 -2.32
CA LEU A 62 -3.75 -10.39 -3.75
C LEU A 62 -2.93 -9.22 -4.31
N ILE A 63 -3.23 -8.02 -3.85
CA ILE A 63 -2.49 -6.83 -4.28
C ILE A 63 -1.03 -6.94 -3.87
N ALA A 64 -0.75 -7.47 -2.67
CA ALA A 64 0.62 -7.60 -2.20
C ALA A 64 1.45 -8.45 -3.16
N LYS A 65 0.86 -9.44 -3.78
CA LYS A 65 1.59 -10.28 -4.72
C LYS A 65 1.91 -9.54 -5.99
N GLU A 66 1.07 -8.58 -6.36
CA GLU A 66 1.25 -7.82 -7.58
C GLU A 66 2.20 -6.64 -7.41
N TYR A 67 2.49 -6.28 -6.17
CA TYR A 67 3.37 -5.15 -5.88
C TYR A 67 4.49 -5.60 -4.93
N PRO A 68 5.38 -6.47 -5.40
CA PRO A 68 6.38 -7.07 -4.52
C PRO A 68 7.40 -6.11 -3.93
N HIS A 69 7.48 -4.89 -4.44
CA HIS A 69 8.41 -3.91 -3.89
C HIS A 69 7.77 -3.01 -2.84
N VAL A 70 6.49 -3.21 -2.57
CA VAL A 70 5.77 -2.46 -1.55
C VAL A 70 5.55 -3.39 -0.36
N LYS A 71 5.80 -2.89 0.84
CA LYS A 71 5.62 -3.69 2.04
C LYS A 71 4.19 -3.51 2.53
N PHE A 72 3.45 -4.59 2.64
CA PHE A 72 2.08 -4.57 3.12
C PHE A 72 2.00 -5.18 4.50
N CYS A 73 1.40 -4.46 5.43
CA CYS A 73 1.26 -4.91 6.82
C CYS A 73 -0.18 -4.76 7.26
N ARG A 74 -0.57 -5.48 8.30
CA ARG A 74 -1.88 -5.25 8.92
C ARG A 74 -1.73 -5.23 10.42
N ILE A 75 -2.59 -4.47 11.07
CA ILE A 75 -2.56 -4.35 12.51
C ILE A 75 -3.99 -4.11 13.01
N ARG A 76 -4.31 -4.67 14.16
CA ARG A 76 -5.63 -4.45 14.74
C ARG A 76 -5.68 -3.05 15.33
N ALA A 77 -6.79 -2.38 15.16
CA ALA A 77 -6.95 -1.02 15.67
C ALA A 77 -6.77 -0.98 17.18
N SER A 78 -7.16 -2.04 17.87
CA SER A 78 -7.11 -2.05 19.32
C SER A 78 -5.69 -1.99 19.89
N VAL A 79 -4.67 -2.35 19.11
CA VAL A 79 -3.29 -2.31 19.61
C VAL A 79 -2.53 -1.06 19.17
N VAL A 80 -3.16 -0.20 18.38
CA VAL A 80 -2.52 1.03 17.94
C VAL A 80 -3.02 2.16 18.82
N PRO A 81 -2.17 3.12 19.20
CA PRO A 81 -2.62 4.22 20.06
C PRO A 81 -3.44 5.23 19.25
N LEU A 82 -4.66 4.86 18.94
CA LEU A 82 -5.58 5.69 18.17
C LEU A 82 -6.76 6.09 19.05
N SER A 83 -7.48 7.12 18.63
CA SER A 83 -8.63 7.55 19.40
C SER A 83 -9.72 6.47 19.38
N LYS A 84 -10.56 6.47 20.40
CA LYS A 84 -11.63 5.52 20.47
C LYS A 84 -12.57 5.68 19.28
N GLN A 85 -12.80 6.91 18.85
CA GLN A 85 -13.67 7.16 17.73
C GLN A 85 -13.12 6.53 16.45
N PHE A 86 -11.80 6.61 16.24
CA PHE A 86 -11.20 6.00 15.08
C PHE A 86 -11.36 4.48 15.15
N LYS A 87 -11.11 3.89 16.32
CA LYS A 87 -11.22 2.45 16.48
C LYS A 87 -12.63 1.96 16.23
N ASP A 88 -13.61 2.74 16.65
CA ASP A 88 -15.00 2.35 16.52
C ASP A 88 -15.56 2.59 15.13
N SER A 89 -15.16 3.65 14.46
CA SER A 89 -15.79 4.02 13.21
C SER A 89 -14.83 4.34 12.06
N GLY A 90 -13.53 4.25 12.29
CA GLY A 90 -12.56 4.58 11.23
C GLY A 90 -12.04 3.40 10.45
N VAL A 91 -12.35 2.19 10.87
CA VAL A 91 -11.85 0.99 10.20
C VAL A 91 -12.90 0.41 9.29
N PRO A 92 -12.54 -0.26 8.23
CA PRO A 92 -11.18 -0.57 7.78
C PRO A 92 -10.48 0.68 7.25
N ALA A 93 -9.22 0.82 7.59
CA ALA A 93 -8.44 1.99 7.18
C ALA A 93 -7.12 1.53 6.58
N ILE A 94 -6.54 2.35 5.74
CA ILE A 94 -5.26 2.06 5.12
C ILE A 94 -4.41 3.32 5.18
N GLN A 95 -3.18 3.18 5.66
CA GLN A 95 -2.23 4.26 5.68
C GLN A 95 -1.04 3.90 4.81
N GLY A 96 -0.49 4.89 4.14
CA GLY A 96 0.72 4.68 3.36
C GLY A 96 1.84 5.55 3.91
N TRP A 97 3.01 4.97 4.07
CA TRP A 97 4.17 5.62 4.65
C TRP A 97 5.38 5.43 3.74
N ARG A 98 6.30 6.37 3.78
CA ARG A 98 7.58 6.20 3.09
C ARG A 98 8.59 7.10 3.80
N GLY A 99 9.72 6.52 4.17
CA GLY A 99 10.76 7.26 4.85
C GLY A 99 10.32 7.84 6.18
N GLY A 100 9.40 7.17 6.84
CA GLY A 100 8.89 7.62 8.13
C GLY A 100 7.81 8.69 8.02
N GLU A 101 7.42 9.07 6.79
CA GLU A 101 6.40 10.09 6.60
C GLU A 101 5.10 9.50 6.11
N LEU A 102 4.00 10.00 6.65
CA LEU A 102 2.69 9.55 6.25
C LEU A 102 2.32 10.18 4.91
N LEU A 103 2.07 9.34 3.91
CA LEU A 103 1.69 9.83 2.59
C LEU A 103 0.20 10.09 2.52
N ALA A 104 -0.59 9.21 3.07
CA ALA A 104 -2.05 9.36 3.09
C ALA A 104 -2.65 8.42 4.11
N SER A 105 -3.81 8.77 4.62
CA SER A 105 -4.55 7.95 5.57
C SER A 105 -5.99 7.88 5.08
N LEU A 106 -6.43 6.69 4.68
CA LEU A 106 -7.75 6.47 4.14
C LEU A 106 -8.58 5.78 5.22
N VAL A 107 -9.51 6.52 5.82
CA VAL A 107 -10.32 5.97 6.90
C VAL A 107 -11.63 5.46 6.37
N ARG A 108 -12.10 4.42 6.97
CA ARG A 108 -13.40 3.83 6.64
C ARG A 108 -13.59 3.69 5.14
N ILE A 109 -12.73 2.89 4.53
CA ILE A 109 -12.73 2.76 3.08
C ILE A 109 -14.03 2.15 2.56
N THR A 110 -14.81 1.50 3.41
CA THR A 110 -16.10 0.99 3.01
C THR A 110 -17.09 2.11 2.65
N ASP A 111 -16.82 3.33 3.06
CA ASP A 111 -17.67 4.44 2.67
C ASP A 111 -17.53 4.71 1.18
N ASN A 112 -16.36 4.40 0.63
CA ASN A 112 -16.10 4.63 -0.79
C ASN A 112 -16.31 3.38 -1.64
N LEU A 113 -16.00 2.21 -1.10
CA LEU A 113 -16.01 0.98 -1.87
C LEU A 113 -17.16 0.04 -1.54
N GLY A 114 -17.89 0.31 -0.45
CA GLY A 114 -18.90 -0.62 0.02
C GLY A 114 -18.23 -1.71 0.85
N GLU A 115 -19.00 -2.69 1.28
CA GLU A 115 -18.49 -3.73 2.16
C GLU A 115 -18.04 -4.96 1.39
N ASP A 116 -18.31 -5.00 0.11
CA ASP A 116 -17.96 -6.16 -0.71
C ASP A 116 -17.49 -5.64 -2.06
N PHE A 117 -16.19 -5.69 -2.27
CA PHE A 117 -15.59 -5.15 -3.48
C PHE A 117 -14.52 -6.10 -3.99
N PHE A 118 -14.06 -5.87 -5.21
CA PHE A 118 -13.05 -6.72 -5.83
C PHE A 118 -11.66 -6.12 -5.63
N MET A 119 -10.66 -6.95 -5.84
CA MET A 119 -9.26 -6.53 -5.73
C MET A 119 -8.99 -5.32 -6.62
N SER A 120 -9.54 -5.31 -7.85
CA SER A 120 -9.29 -4.21 -8.77
C SER A 120 -9.89 -2.89 -8.27
N ASP A 121 -11.00 -2.95 -7.54
CA ASP A 121 -11.61 -1.76 -6.99
C ASP A 121 -10.71 -1.14 -5.93
N LEU A 122 -10.16 -1.99 -5.06
CA LEU A 122 -9.28 -1.51 -4.01
C LEU A 122 -7.96 -1.03 -4.60
N GLU A 123 -7.42 -1.75 -5.56
CA GLU A 123 -6.18 -1.35 -6.22
C GLU A 123 -6.34 0.03 -6.84
N GLY A 124 -7.42 0.25 -7.58
CA GLY A 124 -7.68 1.53 -8.19
C GLY A 124 -7.81 2.66 -7.19
N TYR A 125 -8.46 2.38 -6.07
CA TYR A 125 -8.63 3.36 -5.02
C TYR A 125 -7.27 3.75 -4.42
N LEU A 126 -6.40 2.77 -4.22
CA LEU A 126 -5.07 3.04 -3.66
C LEU A 126 -4.20 3.81 -4.65
N ILE A 127 -4.34 3.54 -5.94
CA ILE A 127 -3.62 4.28 -6.96
C ILE A 127 -4.10 5.73 -7.00
N GLU A 128 -5.40 5.94 -6.98
CA GLU A 128 -5.96 7.27 -7.00
C GLU A 128 -5.59 8.08 -5.77
N SER A 129 -5.40 7.40 -4.66
CA SER A 129 -5.06 8.06 -3.41
C SER A 129 -3.56 8.33 -3.28
N GLY A 130 -2.78 7.89 -4.26
CA GLY A 130 -1.35 8.13 -4.25
C GLY A 130 -0.55 7.11 -3.44
N LEU A 131 -1.19 6.06 -2.96
CA LEU A 131 -0.50 5.07 -2.14
C LEU A 131 0.18 3.98 -2.96
N LEU A 132 -0.28 3.76 -4.18
CA LEU A 132 0.35 2.83 -5.09
C LEU A 132 0.55 3.52 -6.42
N THR A 133 1.61 3.16 -7.11
CA THR A 133 1.86 3.64 -8.46
C THR A 133 1.36 2.55 -9.39
N ASP A 134 0.56 2.93 -10.37
CA ASP A 134 0.01 1.98 -11.32
C ASP A 134 1.19 1.23 -11.95
N LYS A 135 1.25 -0.06 -11.73
CA LYS A 135 2.36 -0.86 -12.22
C LYS A 135 2.47 -0.82 -13.73
N ASN A 136 1.37 -0.50 -14.41
CA ASN A 136 1.40 -0.42 -15.86
C ASN A 136 1.99 0.91 -16.35
N LEU A 137 2.16 1.88 -15.48
CA LEU A 137 2.74 3.15 -15.85
C LEU A 137 4.23 3.22 -15.61
N VAL A 138 4.75 2.33 -14.78
CA VAL A 138 6.17 2.37 -14.45
C VAL A 138 7.05 2.25 -15.70
N PRO A 139 6.79 1.33 -16.59
CA PRO A 139 7.60 1.22 -17.79
C PRO A 139 7.52 2.43 -18.69
N THR A 140 6.47 3.21 -18.55
CA THR A 140 6.33 4.40 -19.37
C THR A 140 7.43 5.40 -19.11
N VAL A 141 7.81 5.50 -17.86
CA VAL A 141 8.88 6.42 -17.49
C VAL A 141 10.16 5.96 -18.13
N ILE A 142 10.41 4.68 -18.14
CA ILE A 142 11.61 4.15 -18.70
C ILE A 142 11.62 4.29 -20.20
N ARG A 143 10.49 4.13 -20.85
CA ARG A 143 10.44 4.23 -22.28
C ARG A 143 10.72 5.66 -22.69
N GLY A 144 10.41 6.58 -21.83
CA GLY A 144 10.76 7.96 -22.09
C GLY A 144 10.11 8.50 -23.28
N PRO A 145 10.84 9.22 -24.05
CA PRO A 145 10.36 9.99 -25.13
C PRO A 145 9.64 9.22 -26.15
N ALA A 146 9.95 8.34 -26.48
CA ALA A 146 9.36 7.73 -27.58
C ALA A 146 8.03 7.39 -27.58
N ASN A 147 8.13 7.62 -27.82
CA ASN A 147 7.20 7.10 -28.21
C ASN A 147 6.22 7.00 -28.35
N HIS A 148 5.95 7.58 -28.33
CA HIS A 148 4.90 7.47 -28.58
C HIS A 148 4.12 7.37 -28.93
N ALA A 149 4.30 7.76 -29.25
CA ALA A 149 3.34 7.62 -29.59
C ALA A 149 2.59 7.08 -29.70
N GLY A 150 2.63 7.14 -29.75
CA GLY A 150 1.61 6.69 -29.87
C GLY A 150 1.15 6.10 -29.67
N GLU A 151 1.15 6.36 -29.42
CA GLU A 151 0.52 5.93 -29.21
C GLU A 151 -0.07 5.48 -29.10
N ASN A 152 -0.06 5.80 -29.10
CA ASN A 152 -0.84 5.46 -28.97
C ASN A 152 -1.37 4.97 -29.10
N ASP A 153 -1.25 5.22 -29.06
CA ASP A 153 -1.87 4.81 -29.06
C ASP A 153 -2.36 4.31 -29.19
N GLU A 154 -2.35 4.65 -29.23
CA GLU A 154 -2.92 4.31 -29.21
C GLU A 154 -3.34 3.69 -29.36
N ASP A 155 -3.20 4.07 -29.41
CA ASP A 155 -3.72 3.57 -29.46
C ASP A 155 -4.14 2.86 -29.61
N SER A 156 -4.06 3.11 -29.69
CA SER A 156 -4.67 2.61 -29.82
C SER A 156 -5.09 1.88 -29.74
N GLU A 157 -5.11 2.20 -29.79
CA GLU A 157 -5.80 1.76 -29.79
C GLU A 157 -6.12 1.28 -29.50
#